data_b3429e89a7be50c51da5247481a19e31
#
_entry.id   b3429e89a7be50c51da5247481a19e31
#
_cell.length_a   1.000
_cell.length_b   1.000
_cell.length_c   1.000
_cell.angle_alpha   90.00
_cell.angle_beta   90.00
_cell.angle_gamma   90.00
#
_symmetry.space_group_name_H-M   'P 1'
#
loop_
_entity.id
_entity.type
_entity.pdbx_description
1 polymer ?
#
loop_
_entity_poly.entity_id
_entity_poly.type
_entity_poly.pdbx_seq_one_letter_code
_entity_poly.pdbx_strand_id
1 'polypeptide(L)'
;MRRLAVFALSMAAAFAVVPLASAQALPVTYRVATKDPVVFITIDDGIVTSQAGLDYVQKHRIPITSFLTSSQVTDGKVRYFERISRWGSVQNHTTRHASLATSDAGLIKSQVCPVQVDFRRTFGTKPWMLRPPYGAGPDGNTLHQVVRQCRITDIVMWDTVVEQGRISYRYGDGLRPGSVILLHYSANLAVDLKVAVSAARARGLHPANLADYLREPTRSRQ
;
A
#
# COMPACT_ATOMS: atom_id res chain seq x y z
N MET A 1 54.54 17.61 -62.07
CA MET A 1 54.50 17.04 -60.70
C MET A 1 53.29 17.62 -59.96
N ARG A 2 52.18 16.86 -59.91
CA ARG A 2 50.95 17.30 -59.19
C ARG A 2 50.95 16.62 -57.83
N ARG A 3 50.96 17.47 -56.75
CA ARG A 3 50.86 16.98 -55.36
C ARG A 3 49.39 16.83 -55.01
N LEU A 4 48.96 15.62 -54.73
CA LEU A 4 47.64 15.29 -54.16
C LEU A 4 47.70 15.54 -52.63
N ALA A 5 46.88 16.46 -52.14
CA ALA A 5 46.66 16.66 -50.72
C ALA A 5 45.54 15.74 -50.26
N VAL A 6 45.83 14.83 -49.30
CA VAL A 6 44.86 13.97 -48.67
C VAL A 6 44.32 14.70 -47.43
N PHE A 7 43.04 15.07 -47.44
CA PHE A 7 42.35 15.59 -46.26
C PHE A 7 41.83 14.41 -45.42
N ALA A 8 42.39 14.21 -44.25
CA ALA A 8 41.87 13.31 -43.25
C ALA A 8 40.71 13.97 -42.52
N LEU A 9 39.50 13.42 -42.69
CA LEU A 9 38.29 13.87 -42.00
C LEU A 9 38.19 13.11 -40.64
N SER A 10 38.54 13.78 -39.53
CA SER A 10 38.40 13.24 -38.21
C SER A 10 36.95 13.37 -37.74
N MET A 11 36.20 12.27 -37.69
CA MET A 11 34.87 12.19 -37.10
C MET A 11 35.00 12.10 -35.54
N ALA A 12 34.75 13.19 -34.83
CA ALA A 12 34.62 13.17 -33.39
C ALA A 12 33.23 12.63 -33.04
N ALA A 13 33.16 11.43 -32.45
CA ALA A 13 31.93 10.88 -31.91
C ALA A 13 31.62 11.54 -30.57
N ALA A 14 30.63 12.41 -30.53
CA ALA A 14 30.11 12.99 -29.28
C ALA A 14 29.27 11.94 -28.56
N PHE A 15 29.78 11.39 -27.47
CA PHE A 15 28.99 10.55 -26.56
C PHE A 15 28.05 11.48 -25.77
N ALA A 16 26.77 11.44 -26.08
CA ALA A 16 25.73 12.07 -25.27
C ALA A 16 25.63 11.31 -23.95
N VAL A 17 26.06 11.92 -22.85
CA VAL A 17 25.82 11.44 -21.51
C VAL A 17 24.33 11.68 -21.21
N VAL A 18 23.50 10.63 -21.34
CA VAL A 18 22.11 10.66 -20.89
C VAL A 18 22.13 10.66 -19.38
N PRO A 19 21.64 11.73 -18.70
CA PRO A 19 21.58 11.72 -17.25
C PRO A 19 20.66 10.56 -16.82
N LEU A 20 21.18 9.66 -15.98
CA LEU A 20 20.33 8.67 -15.29
C LEU A 20 19.35 9.47 -14.43
N ALA A 21 18.08 9.47 -14.85
CA ALA A 21 17.01 10.02 -14.04
C ALA A 21 17.04 9.33 -12.68
N SER A 22 17.33 10.09 -11.61
CA SER A 22 17.27 9.57 -10.25
C SER A 22 15.85 9.06 -10.03
N ALA A 23 15.69 7.79 -9.68
CA ALA A 23 14.39 7.21 -9.42
C ALA A 23 13.73 7.96 -8.24
N GLN A 24 12.76 8.81 -8.57
CA GLN A 24 12.04 9.65 -7.59
C GLN A 24 11.45 8.75 -6.48
N ALA A 25 11.53 9.17 -5.21
CA ALA A 25 10.96 8.41 -4.09
C ALA A 25 9.45 8.17 -4.31
N LEU A 26 8.95 7.03 -3.83
CA LEU A 26 7.50 6.75 -3.88
C LEU A 26 6.76 7.67 -2.90
N PRO A 27 5.50 8.00 -3.16
CA PRO A 27 4.65 8.65 -2.17
C PRO A 27 4.56 7.82 -0.89
N VAL A 28 4.71 8.47 0.27
CA VAL A 28 4.45 7.89 1.60
C VAL A 28 3.25 8.62 2.19
N THR A 29 2.12 7.93 2.23
CA THR A 29 0.83 8.52 2.61
C THR A 29 0.44 8.14 4.02
N TYR A 30 0.51 9.09 4.96
CA TYR A 30 -0.02 8.95 6.32
C TYR A 30 -1.48 9.40 6.41
N ARG A 31 -1.86 10.36 5.59
CA ARG A 31 -3.21 10.90 5.44
C ARG A 31 -3.37 11.36 3.99
N VAL A 32 -4.50 11.05 3.38
CA VAL A 32 -4.79 11.48 2.01
C VAL A 32 -5.07 12.98 1.98
N ALA A 33 -4.46 13.68 1.02
CA ALA A 33 -4.71 15.11 0.80
C ALA A 33 -6.04 15.30 0.06
N THR A 34 -7.14 15.43 0.82
CA THR A 34 -8.49 15.69 0.28
C THR A 34 -9.26 16.66 1.17
N LYS A 35 -10.23 17.35 0.57
CA LYS A 35 -11.25 18.16 1.28
C LYS A 35 -12.57 17.42 1.45
N ASP A 36 -12.73 16.26 0.78
CA ASP A 36 -13.93 15.46 0.90
C ASP A 36 -14.09 14.96 2.35
N PRO A 37 -15.32 14.90 2.88
CA PRO A 37 -15.56 14.50 4.27
C PRO A 37 -15.42 12.98 4.46
N VAL A 38 -14.26 12.42 4.10
CA VAL A 38 -13.98 10.97 4.09
C VAL A 38 -12.84 10.56 5.00
N VAL A 39 -12.89 9.31 5.43
CA VAL A 39 -11.80 8.58 6.09
C VAL A 39 -11.58 7.25 5.40
N PHE A 40 -10.41 6.65 5.58
CA PHE A 40 -10.07 5.37 4.97
C PHE A 40 -9.80 4.33 6.05
N ILE A 41 -10.63 3.28 6.07
CA ILE A 41 -10.47 2.14 6.99
C ILE A 41 -9.55 1.12 6.34
N THR A 42 -8.45 0.85 7.01
CA THR A 42 -7.44 -0.12 6.57
C THR A 42 -7.24 -1.19 7.64
N ILE A 43 -7.06 -2.45 7.23
CA ILE A 43 -6.94 -3.58 8.15
C ILE A 43 -5.72 -4.41 7.77
N ASP A 44 -4.81 -4.62 8.73
CA ASP A 44 -3.53 -5.27 8.51
C ASP A 44 -3.50 -6.75 8.91
N ASP A 45 -2.47 -7.47 8.46
CA ASP A 45 -2.03 -8.83 8.79
C ASP A 45 -2.81 -9.97 8.13
N GLY A 46 -4.02 -10.25 8.59
CA GLY A 46 -4.78 -11.45 8.19
C GLY A 46 -4.55 -12.67 9.09
N ILE A 47 -4.00 -12.49 10.30
CA ILE A 47 -3.69 -13.59 11.23
C ILE A 47 -4.97 -14.28 11.69
N VAL A 48 -6.00 -13.53 12.04
CA VAL A 48 -7.28 -14.01 12.55
C VAL A 48 -8.42 -13.58 11.63
N THR A 49 -9.38 -14.45 11.39
CA THR A 49 -10.64 -14.08 10.74
C THR A 49 -11.71 -13.79 11.78
N SER A 50 -12.53 -12.77 11.54
CA SER A 50 -13.66 -12.39 12.41
C SER A 50 -14.96 -12.40 11.61
N GLN A 51 -15.81 -13.41 11.81
CA GLN A 51 -17.11 -13.44 11.14
C GLN A 51 -17.95 -12.21 11.50
N ALA A 52 -17.97 -11.81 12.78
CA ALA A 52 -18.68 -10.61 13.21
C ALA A 52 -18.15 -9.33 12.56
N GLY A 53 -16.82 -9.24 12.30
CA GLY A 53 -16.22 -8.13 11.55
C GLY A 53 -16.67 -8.13 10.09
N LEU A 54 -16.66 -9.28 9.42
CA LEU A 54 -17.14 -9.42 8.06
C LEU A 54 -18.63 -9.06 7.93
N ASP A 55 -19.47 -9.54 8.84
CA ASP A 55 -20.91 -9.25 8.85
C ASP A 55 -21.16 -7.75 9.06
N TYR A 56 -20.37 -7.09 9.91
CA TYR A 56 -20.46 -5.65 10.12
C TYR A 56 -20.11 -4.87 8.83
N VAL A 57 -19.01 -5.25 8.16
CA VAL A 57 -18.59 -4.66 6.87
C VAL A 57 -19.69 -4.82 5.82
N GLN A 58 -20.21 -6.02 5.65
CA GLN A 58 -21.25 -6.32 4.66
C GLN A 58 -22.55 -5.58 4.94
N LYS A 59 -23.03 -5.61 6.19
CA LYS A 59 -24.27 -4.95 6.61
C LYS A 59 -24.23 -3.43 6.39
N HIS A 60 -23.08 -2.82 6.65
CA HIS A 60 -22.92 -1.36 6.58
C HIS A 60 -22.23 -0.91 5.29
N ARG A 61 -21.87 -1.83 4.39
CA ARG A 61 -21.21 -1.56 3.10
C ARG A 61 -19.95 -0.70 3.26
N ILE A 62 -19.11 -1.03 4.24
CA ILE A 62 -17.94 -0.23 4.59
C ILE A 62 -16.80 -0.53 3.60
N PRO A 63 -16.31 0.48 2.84
CA PRO A 63 -15.10 0.33 2.04
C PRO A 63 -13.89 0.03 2.92
N ILE A 64 -13.11 -0.99 2.55
CA ILE A 64 -11.94 -1.45 3.32
C ILE A 64 -10.75 -1.65 2.40
N THR A 65 -9.57 -1.25 2.84
CA THR A 65 -8.30 -1.69 2.25
C THR A 65 -7.62 -2.68 3.19
N SER A 66 -7.45 -3.91 2.73
CA SER A 66 -6.79 -4.98 3.49
C SER A 66 -5.32 -5.08 3.09
N PHE A 67 -4.40 -4.77 3.99
CA PHE A 67 -2.97 -5.03 3.80
C PHE A 67 -2.66 -6.41 4.39
N LEU A 68 -2.61 -7.43 3.52
CA LEU A 68 -2.46 -8.81 3.97
C LEU A 68 -1.03 -9.31 3.85
N THR A 69 -0.57 -10.03 4.87
CA THR A 69 0.63 -10.85 4.84
C THR A 69 0.34 -12.15 4.12
N SER A 70 1.02 -12.43 2.98
CA SER A 70 0.58 -13.51 2.09
C SER A 70 0.67 -14.89 2.76
N SER A 71 1.61 -15.14 3.67
CA SER A 71 1.68 -16.39 4.43
C SER A 71 0.50 -16.62 5.39
N GLN A 72 -0.27 -15.59 5.69
CA GLN A 72 -1.47 -15.69 6.54
C GLN A 72 -2.74 -16.01 5.73
N VAL A 73 -2.68 -15.84 4.40
CA VAL A 73 -3.79 -16.16 3.48
C VAL A 73 -3.73 -17.64 3.12
N THR A 74 -4.02 -18.49 4.10
CA THR A 74 -4.07 -19.96 3.93
C THR A 74 -5.42 -20.40 3.33
N ASP A 75 -5.49 -21.62 2.77
CA ASP A 75 -6.68 -22.15 2.10
C ASP A 75 -7.96 -22.02 2.93
N GLY A 76 -7.88 -22.22 4.25
CA GLY A 76 -9.00 -22.07 5.17
C GLY A 76 -9.50 -20.62 5.35
N LYS A 77 -8.70 -19.63 4.96
CA LYS A 77 -9.01 -18.21 5.11
C LYS A 77 -9.30 -17.50 3.78
N VAL A 78 -8.94 -18.07 2.64
CA VAL A 78 -9.10 -17.45 1.32
C VAL A 78 -10.53 -16.96 1.13
N ARG A 79 -11.52 -17.79 1.38
CA ARG A 79 -12.94 -17.45 1.23
C ARG A 79 -13.38 -16.26 2.07
N TYR A 80 -12.83 -16.10 3.25
CA TYR A 80 -13.09 -14.95 4.11
C TYR A 80 -12.54 -13.68 3.48
N PHE A 81 -11.28 -13.70 3.02
CA PHE A 81 -10.65 -12.53 2.40
C PHE A 81 -11.23 -12.18 1.03
N GLU A 82 -11.68 -13.15 0.25
CA GLU A 82 -12.45 -12.89 -0.98
C GLU A 82 -13.77 -12.17 -0.70
N ARG A 83 -14.48 -12.54 0.37
CA ARG A 83 -15.74 -11.90 0.75
C ARG A 83 -15.55 -10.46 1.23
N ILE A 84 -14.53 -10.22 2.05
CA ILE A 84 -14.26 -8.89 2.59
C ILE A 84 -13.69 -7.95 1.52
N SER A 85 -12.87 -8.47 0.60
CA SER A 85 -12.26 -7.69 -0.49
C SER A 85 -13.27 -7.15 -1.52
N ARG A 86 -14.48 -7.70 -1.57
CA ARG A 86 -15.57 -7.16 -2.41
C ARG A 86 -15.98 -5.75 -2.00
N TRP A 87 -15.62 -5.31 -0.81
CA TRP A 87 -15.90 -4.00 -0.26
C TRP A 87 -14.71 -3.04 -0.35
N GLY A 88 -13.66 -3.41 -1.09
CA GLY A 88 -12.48 -2.57 -1.25
C GLY A 88 -11.36 -3.28 -2.01
N SER A 89 -10.15 -3.24 -1.47
CA SER A 89 -8.98 -3.82 -2.14
C SER A 89 -8.10 -4.63 -1.20
N VAL A 90 -7.35 -5.59 -1.78
CA VAL A 90 -6.30 -6.34 -1.09
C VAL A 90 -4.95 -5.81 -1.55
N GLN A 91 -4.10 -5.47 -0.58
CA GLN A 91 -2.81 -4.82 -0.78
C GLN A 91 -1.69 -5.54 -0.03
N ASN A 92 -0.45 -5.18 -0.28
CA ASN A 92 0.74 -5.87 0.16
C ASN A 92 1.14 -5.50 1.60
N HIS A 93 1.27 -6.52 2.48
CA HIS A 93 1.85 -6.40 3.82
C HIS A 93 3.00 -7.39 4.04
N THR A 94 3.78 -7.63 2.99
CA THR A 94 4.89 -8.59 2.91
C THR A 94 4.47 -10.07 2.91
N THR A 95 5.46 -10.94 2.71
CA THR A 95 5.23 -12.39 2.69
C THR A 95 5.10 -12.96 4.11
N ARG A 96 5.94 -12.53 5.06
CA ARG A 96 6.06 -13.10 6.41
C ARG A 96 6.06 -12.06 7.52
N HIS A 97 5.52 -10.87 7.26
CA HIS A 97 5.50 -9.78 8.23
C HIS A 97 6.89 -9.36 8.74
N ALA A 98 7.93 -9.42 7.88
CA ALA A 98 9.26 -9.00 8.24
C ALA A 98 9.41 -7.47 8.20
N SER A 99 10.21 -6.91 9.13
CA SER A 99 10.58 -5.49 9.08
C SER A 99 11.32 -5.17 7.79
N LEU A 100 10.95 -4.07 7.14
CA LEU A 100 11.59 -3.54 5.94
C LEU A 100 12.56 -2.37 6.24
N ALA A 101 12.80 -2.05 7.51
CA ALA A 101 13.80 -1.07 7.94
C ALA A 101 15.22 -1.63 7.82
N THR A 102 15.65 -1.88 6.58
CA THR A 102 16.94 -2.49 6.26
C THR A 102 17.49 -1.95 4.94
N SER A 103 18.80 -2.03 4.77
CA SER A 103 19.47 -1.79 3.48
C SER A 103 19.63 -3.07 2.63
N ASP A 104 19.23 -4.23 3.14
CA ASP A 104 19.27 -5.49 2.39
C ASP A 104 18.17 -5.55 1.32
N ALA A 105 18.55 -5.24 0.09
CA ALA A 105 17.66 -5.29 -1.07
C ALA A 105 17.12 -6.70 -1.34
N GLY A 106 17.89 -7.75 -1.05
CA GLY A 106 17.48 -9.14 -1.22
C GLY A 106 16.37 -9.51 -0.26
N LEU A 107 16.50 -9.13 1.03
CA LEU A 107 15.45 -9.30 2.02
C LEU A 107 14.16 -8.57 1.60
N ILE A 108 14.24 -7.28 1.27
CA ILE A 108 13.08 -6.49 0.85
C ILE A 108 12.40 -7.16 -0.35
N LYS A 109 13.16 -7.54 -1.38
CA LYS A 109 12.62 -8.18 -2.58
C LYS A 109 11.92 -9.51 -2.25
N SER A 110 12.51 -10.34 -1.41
CA SER A 110 11.93 -11.63 -0.99
C SER A 110 10.65 -11.49 -0.18
N GLN A 111 10.47 -10.36 0.50
CA GLN A 111 9.28 -10.07 1.29
C GLN A 111 8.15 -9.41 0.50
N VAL A 112 8.45 -8.64 -0.53
CA VAL A 112 7.45 -7.83 -1.23
C VAL A 112 7.05 -8.43 -2.58
N CYS A 113 8.01 -8.85 -3.43
CA CYS A 113 7.70 -9.29 -4.78
C CYS A 113 6.85 -10.59 -4.86
N PRO A 114 7.05 -11.63 -4.04
CA PRO A 114 6.23 -12.84 -4.12
C PRO A 114 4.74 -12.60 -3.91
N VAL A 115 4.37 -11.65 -3.05
CA VAL A 115 2.97 -11.27 -2.78
C VAL A 115 2.22 -10.89 -4.08
N GLN A 116 2.91 -10.33 -5.07
CA GLN A 116 2.33 -9.99 -6.38
C GLN A 116 1.83 -11.22 -7.14
N VAL A 117 2.55 -12.33 -7.03
CA VAL A 117 2.19 -13.59 -7.67
C VAL A 117 1.09 -14.28 -6.86
N ASP A 118 1.26 -14.33 -5.54
CA ASP A 118 0.32 -14.97 -4.62
C ASP A 118 -1.08 -14.35 -4.76
N PHE A 119 -1.18 -13.01 -4.68
CA PHE A 119 -2.49 -12.33 -4.69
C PHE A 119 -3.10 -12.26 -6.09
N ARG A 120 -2.28 -12.28 -7.14
CA ARG A 120 -2.82 -12.46 -8.49
C ARG A 120 -3.50 -13.83 -8.64
N ARG A 121 -2.89 -14.88 -8.10
CA ARG A 121 -3.43 -16.24 -8.15
C ARG A 121 -4.68 -16.38 -7.28
N THR A 122 -4.66 -15.81 -6.06
CA THR A 122 -5.72 -15.97 -5.08
C THR A 122 -6.90 -15.03 -5.32
N PHE A 123 -6.63 -13.75 -5.61
CA PHE A 123 -7.66 -12.70 -5.69
C PHE A 123 -7.85 -12.15 -7.11
N GLY A 124 -7.09 -12.61 -8.10
CA GLY A 124 -7.13 -12.08 -9.47
C GLY A 124 -6.52 -10.68 -9.63
N THR A 125 -6.03 -10.06 -8.54
CA THR A 125 -5.51 -8.69 -8.53
C THR A 125 -4.05 -8.64 -8.14
N LYS A 126 -3.34 -7.57 -8.55
CA LYS A 126 -1.97 -7.31 -8.12
C LYS A 126 -1.99 -6.12 -7.18
N PRO A 127 -1.44 -6.26 -5.97
CA PRO A 127 -1.25 -5.12 -5.08
C PRO A 127 -0.39 -4.04 -5.74
N TRP A 128 -0.73 -2.79 -5.52
CA TRP A 128 0.09 -1.64 -5.94
C TRP A 128 0.40 -0.68 -4.78
N MET A 129 -0.25 -0.90 -3.63
CA MET A 129 0.08 -0.27 -2.37
C MET A 129 0.83 -1.26 -1.46
N LEU A 130 1.81 -0.74 -0.72
CA LEU A 130 2.53 -1.47 0.32
C LEU A 130 2.35 -0.77 1.66
N ARG A 131 2.09 -1.53 2.69
CA ARG A 131 2.30 -1.07 4.06
C ARG A 131 3.46 -1.86 4.68
N PRO A 132 4.56 -1.20 5.06
CA PRO A 132 5.65 -1.87 5.76
C PRO A 132 5.18 -2.37 7.14
N PRO A 133 5.47 -3.63 7.52
CA PRO A 133 5.22 -4.12 8.86
C PRO A 133 5.83 -3.22 9.94
N TYR A 134 5.15 -3.10 11.07
CA TYR A 134 5.55 -2.24 12.20
C TYR A 134 5.63 -0.74 11.87
N GLY A 135 5.23 -0.33 10.67
CA GLY A 135 5.45 1.02 10.16
C GLY A 135 6.94 1.36 9.98
N ALA A 136 7.79 0.34 9.82
CA ALA A 136 9.24 0.49 9.86
C ALA A 136 9.83 0.79 8.47
N GLY A 137 10.66 1.84 8.39
CA GLY A 137 11.48 2.18 7.23
C GLY A 137 10.73 2.71 6.00
N PRO A 138 9.59 3.42 6.12
CA PRO A 138 8.80 3.82 4.96
C PRO A 138 9.56 4.75 4.01
N ASP A 139 10.55 5.50 4.50
CA ASP A 139 11.33 6.50 3.74
C ASP A 139 12.69 5.96 3.27
N GLY A 140 12.96 4.66 3.44
CA GLY A 140 14.24 4.05 3.09
C GLY A 140 14.51 4.03 1.58
N ASN A 141 15.61 4.61 1.11
CA ASN A 141 15.95 4.64 -0.32
C ASN A 141 15.99 3.25 -0.94
N THR A 142 16.57 2.26 -0.26
CA THR A 142 16.62 0.86 -0.74
C THR A 142 15.21 0.29 -0.85
N LEU A 143 14.32 0.58 0.14
CA LEU A 143 12.92 0.16 0.07
C LEU A 143 12.27 0.69 -1.21
N HIS A 144 12.33 2.00 -1.45
CA HIS A 144 11.71 2.64 -2.62
C HIS A 144 12.20 2.06 -3.95
N GLN A 145 13.51 1.82 -4.07
CA GLN A 145 14.11 1.24 -5.28
C GLN A 145 13.61 -0.19 -5.54
N VAL A 146 13.60 -1.03 -4.49
CA VAL A 146 13.23 -2.45 -4.63
C VAL A 146 11.73 -2.62 -4.85
N VAL A 147 10.88 -1.93 -4.08
CA VAL A 147 9.43 -2.14 -4.17
C VAL A 147 8.85 -1.66 -5.49
N ARG A 148 9.46 -0.68 -6.16
CA ARG A 148 9.13 -0.33 -7.56
C ARG A 148 9.31 -1.51 -8.51
N GLN A 149 10.37 -2.28 -8.35
CA GLN A 149 10.59 -3.49 -9.17
C GLN A 149 9.48 -4.51 -8.95
N CYS A 150 8.87 -4.52 -7.76
CA CYS A 150 7.71 -5.33 -7.42
C CYS A 150 6.36 -4.68 -7.82
N ARG A 151 6.38 -3.58 -8.60
CA ARG A 151 5.16 -2.88 -9.07
C ARG A 151 4.38 -2.17 -7.96
N ILE A 152 5.01 -1.88 -6.85
CA ILE A 152 4.45 -0.99 -5.82
C ILE A 152 4.67 0.46 -6.25
N THR A 153 3.66 1.30 -6.09
CA THR A 153 3.69 2.73 -6.45
C THR A 153 3.42 3.64 -5.28
N ASP A 154 2.84 3.11 -4.21
CA ASP A 154 2.49 3.87 -3.02
C ASP A 154 2.82 3.11 -1.74
N ILE A 155 3.40 3.82 -0.77
CA ILE A 155 3.59 3.33 0.60
C ILE A 155 2.54 3.99 1.48
N VAL A 156 1.66 3.17 2.07
CA VAL A 156 0.54 3.67 2.84
C VAL A 156 0.76 3.43 4.33
N MET A 157 0.83 4.49 5.08
CA MET A 157 0.93 4.52 6.53
C MET A 157 -0.44 4.83 7.16
N TRP A 158 -0.49 5.42 8.33
CA TRP A 158 -1.72 5.80 9.04
C TRP A 158 -1.48 7.01 9.95
N ASP A 159 -2.54 7.73 10.26
CA ASP A 159 -2.55 8.81 11.25
C ASP A 159 -3.43 8.49 12.47
N THR A 160 -4.17 7.40 12.42
CA THR A 160 -5.07 6.96 13.49
C THR A 160 -5.01 5.45 13.65
N VAL A 161 -5.05 4.96 14.88
CA VAL A 161 -5.12 3.52 15.20
C VAL A 161 -6.39 3.26 16.00
N VAL A 162 -7.09 2.15 15.67
CA VAL A 162 -8.16 1.62 16.51
C VAL A 162 -7.84 0.18 16.84
N GLU A 163 -7.69 -0.11 18.12
CA GLU A 163 -7.33 -1.43 18.62
C GLU A 163 -8.02 -1.70 19.96
N GLN A 164 -8.60 -2.89 20.12
CA GLN A 164 -9.28 -3.32 21.35
C GLN A 164 -10.34 -2.32 21.84
N GLY A 165 -11.08 -1.71 20.92
CA GLY A 165 -12.12 -0.72 21.21
C GLY A 165 -11.60 0.66 21.61
N ARG A 166 -10.29 0.91 21.51
CA ARG A 166 -9.66 2.20 21.80
C ARG A 166 -9.19 2.87 20.53
N ILE A 167 -9.34 4.19 20.46
CA ILE A 167 -8.83 4.99 19.35
C ILE A 167 -7.69 5.89 19.82
N SER A 168 -6.64 5.98 19.02
CA SER A 168 -5.50 6.87 19.24
C SER A 168 -5.15 7.62 17.96
N TYR A 169 -4.77 8.88 18.08
CA TYR A 169 -4.45 9.77 16.99
C TYR A 169 -2.97 10.12 17.01
N ARG A 170 -2.33 10.08 15.86
CA ARG A 170 -0.92 10.50 15.70
C ARG A 170 -0.77 12.01 15.88
N TYR A 171 -1.78 12.77 15.45
CA TYR A 171 -1.78 14.23 15.49
C TYR A 171 -3.17 14.75 15.88
N GLY A 172 -3.21 15.69 16.85
CA GLY A 172 -4.46 16.30 17.29
C GLY A 172 -5.34 15.35 18.11
N ASP A 173 -6.62 15.66 18.16
CA ASP A 173 -7.62 15.06 19.05
C ASP A 173 -8.76 14.34 18.33
N GLY A 174 -8.63 14.11 17.01
CA GLY A 174 -9.69 13.47 16.26
C GLY A 174 -9.42 13.25 14.78
N LEU A 175 -10.32 12.52 14.15
CA LEU A 175 -10.32 12.27 12.71
C LEU A 175 -10.55 13.56 11.93
N ARG A 176 -9.92 13.63 10.76
CA ARG A 176 -10.00 14.73 9.80
C ARG A 176 -10.24 14.18 8.40
N PRO A 177 -10.70 15.00 7.43
CA PRO A 177 -10.76 14.59 6.03
C PRO A 177 -9.44 13.96 5.58
N GLY A 178 -9.53 12.78 4.97
CA GLY A 178 -8.38 12.02 4.50
C GLY A 178 -7.66 11.16 5.53
N SER A 179 -8.09 11.11 6.81
CA SER A 179 -7.48 10.24 7.83
C SER A 179 -7.46 8.79 7.39
N VAL A 180 -6.28 8.16 7.51
CA VAL A 180 -6.07 6.71 7.28
C VAL A 180 -6.07 6.02 8.64
N ILE A 181 -7.05 5.15 8.85
CA ILE A 181 -7.29 4.46 10.12
C ILE A 181 -6.74 3.03 10.01
N LEU A 182 -5.80 2.69 10.90
CA LEU A 182 -5.25 1.35 11.04
C LEU A 182 -6.08 0.53 12.02
N LEU A 183 -6.51 -0.64 11.58
CA LEU A 183 -7.04 -1.74 12.35
C LEU A 183 -6.24 -3.02 12.05
N HIS A 184 -6.43 -4.06 12.85
CA HIS A 184 -5.85 -5.39 12.60
C HIS A 184 -6.93 -6.47 12.49
N TYR A 185 -6.67 -7.51 11.68
CA TYR A 185 -7.49 -8.71 11.67
C TYR A 185 -7.32 -9.46 12.99
N SER A 186 -8.27 -9.27 13.90
CA SER A 186 -8.29 -9.78 15.26
C SER A 186 -9.68 -10.27 15.65
N ALA A 187 -9.80 -10.92 16.81
CA ALA A 187 -11.10 -11.28 17.38
C ALA A 187 -11.97 -10.04 17.67
N ASN A 188 -11.34 -8.90 17.93
CA ASN A 188 -12.01 -7.63 18.27
C ASN A 188 -12.39 -6.79 17.03
N LEU A 189 -12.13 -7.25 15.80
CA LEU A 189 -12.32 -6.46 14.58
C LEU A 189 -13.70 -5.80 14.48
N ALA A 190 -14.77 -6.50 14.90
CA ALA A 190 -16.13 -5.92 14.87
C ALA A 190 -16.29 -4.73 15.83
N VAL A 191 -15.63 -4.77 16.98
CA VAL A 191 -15.62 -3.69 17.97
C VAL A 191 -14.83 -2.51 17.43
N ASP A 192 -13.64 -2.79 16.88
CA ASP A 192 -12.75 -1.76 16.34
C ASP A 192 -13.37 -1.03 15.14
N LEU A 193 -14.05 -1.77 14.25
CA LEU A 193 -14.83 -1.18 13.15
C LEU A 193 -15.95 -0.26 13.64
N LYS A 194 -16.68 -0.67 14.69
CA LYS A 194 -17.74 0.17 15.26
C LYS A 194 -17.17 1.46 15.84
N VAL A 195 -16.05 1.39 16.55
CA VAL A 195 -15.36 2.57 17.11
C VAL A 195 -14.90 3.49 15.97
N ALA A 196 -14.22 2.97 14.96
CA ALA A 196 -13.73 3.75 13.82
C ALA A 196 -14.87 4.47 13.08
N VAL A 197 -15.95 3.74 12.75
CA VAL A 197 -17.11 4.31 12.04
C VAL A 197 -17.85 5.34 12.89
N SER A 198 -18.02 5.08 14.20
CA SER A 198 -18.69 6.01 15.10
C SER A 198 -17.89 7.31 15.28
N ALA A 199 -16.56 7.19 15.43
CA ALA A 199 -15.67 8.35 15.52
C ALA A 199 -15.69 9.20 14.23
N ALA A 200 -15.72 8.55 13.06
CA ALA A 200 -15.84 9.24 11.80
C ALA A 200 -17.17 10.01 11.69
N ARG A 201 -18.29 9.34 11.98
CA ARG A 201 -19.63 9.94 11.95
C ARG A 201 -19.77 11.11 12.90
N ALA A 202 -19.20 11.02 14.10
CA ALA A 202 -19.22 12.12 15.09
C ALA A 202 -18.52 13.40 14.58
N ARG A 203 -17.66 13.28 13.57
CA ARG A 203 -16.99 14.39 12.88
C ARG A 203 -17.60 14.73 11.51
N GLY A 204 -18.76 14.16 11.18
CA GLY A 204 -19.38 14.34 9.86
C GLY A 204 -18.63 13.66 8.71
N LEU A 205 -17.75 12.69 9.03
CA LEU A 205 -16.95 11.96 8.04
C LEU A 205 -17.57 10.58 7.76
N HIS A 206 -17.27 10.02 6.58
CA HIS A 206 -17.72 8.67 6.22
C HIS A 206 -16.57 7.86 5.59
N PRO A 207 -16.59 6.52 5.73
CA PRO A 207 -15.62 5.66 5.08
C PRO A 207 -15.71 5.73 3.56
N ALA A 208 -14.56 5.81 2.88
CA ALA A 208 -14.43 5.75 1.42
C ALA A 208 -13.37 4.73 1.00
N ASN A 209 -13.39 4.34 -0.27
CA ASN A 209 -12.40 3.44 -0.83
C ASN A 209 -11.08 4.19 -1.07
N LEU A 210 -10.01 3.76 -0.41
CA LEU A 210 -8.69 4.40 -0.51
C LEU A 210 -8.14 4.39 -1.94
N ALA A 211 -8.41 3.33 -2.70
CA ALA A 211 -7.93 3.20 -4.07
C ALA A 211 -8.47 4.28 -5.03
N ASP A 212 -9.62 4.87 -4.72
CA ASP A 212 -10.21 5.94 -5.54
C ASP A 212 -9.50 7.30 -5.32
N TYR A 213 -8.78 7.44 -4.21
CA TYR A 213 -8.08 8.66 -3.81
C TYR A 213 -6.56 8.59 -4.01
N LEU A 214 -5.98 7.40 -3.98
CA LEU A 214 -4.60 7.13 -4.38
C LEU A 214 -4.65 6.57 -5.79
N ARG A 215 -4.04 7.24 -6.74
CA ARG A 215 -4.13 6.85 -8.16
C ARG A 215 -3.41 5.52 -8.40
N GLU A 216 -4.17 4.49 -8.78
CA GLU A 216 -3.58 3.32 -9.42
C GLU A 216 -2.80 3.78 -10.67
N PRO A 217 -1.57 3.27 -10.90
CA PRO A 217 -0.82 3.61 -12.10
C PRO A 217 -1.67 3.26 -13.32
N THR A 218 -1.98 4.26 -14.14
CA THR A 218 -2.62 4.01 -15.44
C THR A 218 -1.78 3.00 -16.20
N ARG A 219 -2.37 1.86 -16.54
CA ARG A 219 -1.77 0.95 -17.53
C ARG A 219 -1.59 1.76 -18.80
N SER A 220 -0.33 2.11 -19.13
CA SER A 220 -0.03 2.53 -20.50
C SER A 220 -0.55 1.41 -21.41
N ARG A 221 -1.57 1.72 -22.21
CA ARG A 221 -2.04 0.84 -23.28
C ARG A 221 -0.85 0.75 -24.24
N GLN A 222 -0.13 -0.36 -24.18
CA GLN A 222 0.75 -0.79 -25.27
C GLN A 222 -0.06 -1.64 -26.24
#